data_b59be6e0d598634ef99774ba8890a96a
#
_entry.id   b59be6e0d598634ef99774ba8890a96a
#
_cell.length_a   1.000
_cell.length_b   1.000
_cell.length_c   1.000
_cell.angle_alpha   90.00
_cell.angle_beta   90.00
_cell.angle_gamma   90.00
#
_symmetry.space_group_name_H-M   'P 1'
#
loop_
_entity.id
_entity.type
_entity.pdbx_description
1 polymer ?
#
loop_
_entity_poly.entity_id
_entity_poly.type
_entity_poly.pdbx_seq_one_letter_code
_entity_poly.pdbx_strand_id
1 'polypeptide(L)'
;MNELVEHNPVLLKESINLLVNNKDGIYLDGTFGGGGHSKHILKKIDNNGKLIAFDKDYDACMRASLIDDERFNIYHDTYANFENILQLNNVKKINGALLDLGISSFQLNDNKRGISYQLEGK
;
A
#
# COMPACT_ATOMS: atom_id res chain seq x y z
N MET A 1 18.82 -1.62 5.05
CA MET A 1 18.04 -2.40 4.08
C MET A 1 17.01 -1.58 3.37
N ASN A 2 16.17 -0.90 4.15
CA ASN A 2 15.11 -0.11 3.53
C ASN A 2 15.65 1.01 2.67
N GLU A 3 16.75 1.61 3.08
CA GLU A 3 17.35 2.69 2.30
C GLU A 3 17.79 2.23 0.93
N LEU A 4 18.33 1.02 0.84
CA LEU A 4 18.76 0.50 -0.44
C LEU A 4 17.59 0.34 -1.40
N VAL A 5 16.48 -0.16 -0.89
CA VAL A 5 15.28 -0.33 -1.72
C VAL A 5 14.74 1.03 -2.15
N GLU A 6 14.67 1.97 -1.22
CA GLU A 6 14.04 3.27 -1.51
C GLU A 6 14.85 4.11 -2.48
N HIS A 7 16.18 4.00 -2.44
CA HIS A 7 17.03 4.86 -3.23
C HIS A 7 17.63 4.20 -4.46
N ASN A 8 17.31 2.93 -4.69
CA ASN A 8 17.79 2.22 -5.85
C ASN A 8 16.64 1.97 -6.81
N PRO A 9 16.60 2.66 -7.96
CA PRO A 9 15.46 2.51 -8.89
C PRO A 9 15.27 1.09 -9.40
N VAL A 10 16.35 0.34 -9.56
CA VAL A 10 16.23 -1.03 -10.05
C VAL A 10 15.55 -1.91 -9.02
N LEU A 11 15.98 -1.82 -7.76
CA LEU A 11 15.38 -2.60 -6.69
C LEU A 11 13.94 -2.18 -6.44
N LEU A 12 13.65 -0.89 -6.55
CA LEU A 12 12.29 -0.41 -6.42
C LEU A 12 11.38 -1.05 -7.47
N LYS A 13 11.82 -1.05 -8.71
CA LYS A 13 11.04 -1.60 -9.81
C LYS A 13 10.80 -3.08 -9.61
N GLU A 14 11.84 -3.82 -9.22
CA GLU A 14 11.72 -5.24 -9.00
C GLU A 14 10.77 -5.54 -7.84
N SER A 15 10.85 -4.75 -6.78
CA SER A 15 9.97 -4.93 -5.63
C SER A 15 8.51 -4.73 -6.01
N ILE A 16 8.24 -3.69 -6.78
CA ILE A 16 6.87 -3.43 -7.22
C ILE A 16 6.38 -4.53 -8.15
N ASN A 17 7.24 -5.02 -9.04
CA ASN A 17 6.85 -6.10 -9.94
C ASN A 17 6.49 -7.37 -9.18
N LEU A 18 7.21 -7.65 -8.09
CA LEU A 18 6.90 -8.80 -7.26
C LEU A 18 5.61 -8.58 -6.45
N LEU A 19 5.43 -7.36 -5.99
CA LEU A 19 4.28 -7.04 -5.17
C LEU A 19 2.97 -7.11 -5.96
N VAL A 20 2.95 -6.48 -7.12
CA VAL A 20 1.72 -6.37 -7.91
C VAL A 20 1.63 -7.54 -8.85
N ASN A 21 1.08 -8.64 -8.35
CA ASN A 21 0.86 -9.84 -9.15
C ASN A 21 -0.59 -9.98 -9.59
N ASN A 22 -1.45 -9.07 -9.18
CA ASN A 22 -2.85 -9.03 -9.58
C ASN A 22 -3.22 -7.57 -9.84
N LYS A 23 -3.40 -7.22 -11.10
CA LYS A 23 -3.63 -5.83 -11.47
C LYS A 23 -4.96 -5.27 -10.97
N ASP A 24 -5.90 -6.16 -10.67
CA ASP A 24 -7.20 -5.76 -10.10
C ASP A 24 -7.15 -5.72 -8.58
N GLY A 25 -6.01 -5.99 -7.99
CA GLY A 25 -5.89 -6.15 -6.56
C GLY A 25 -5.88 -4.85 -5.78
N ILE A 26 -5.84 -4.99 -4.47
CA ILE A 26 -5.79 -3.87 -3.54
C ILE A 26 -4.45 -3.90 -2.84
N TYR A 27 -3.77 -2.77 -2.84
CA TYR A 27 -2.41 -2.67 -2.33
C TYR A 27 -2.28 -1.55 -1.30
N LEU A 28 -1.34 -1.71 -0.39
CA LEU A 28 -1.04 -0.71 0.62
C LEU A 28 0.38 -0.20 0.43
N ASP A 29 0.53 1.10 0.62
CA ASP A 29 1.85 1.71 0.76
C ASP A 29 1.90 2.29 2.17
N GLY A 30 2.67 1.65 3.06
CA GLY A 30 2.70 2.00 4.47
C GLY A 30 3.36 3.32 4.77
N THR A 31 4.16 3.84 3.84
CA THR A 31 4.85 5.11 4.01
C THR A 31 4.96 5.78 2.65
N PHE A 32 4.08 6.73 2.38
CA PHE A 32 4.02 7.38 1.07
C PHE A 32 5.32 8.11 0.74
N GLY A 33 5.84 8.89 1.68
CA GLY A 33 7.07 9.65 1.49
C GLY A 33 7.02 10.54 0.29
N GLY A 34 7.94 10.34 -0.64
CA GLY A 34 8.00 11.11 -1.88
C GLY A 34 7.09 10.60 -2.97
N GLY A 35 6.43 9.46 -2.75
CA GLY A 35 5.47 8.95 -3.70
C GLY A 35 6.02 7.99 -4.74
N GLY A 36 7.29 7.62 -4.64
CA GLY A 36 7.90 6.74 -5.63
C GLY A 36 7.22 5.38 -5.72
N HIS A 37 7.04 4.74 -4.57
CA HIS A 37 6.40 3.42 -4.55
C HIS A 37 4.95 3.51 -5.04
N SER A 38 4.21 4.46 -4.52
CA SER A 38 2.79 4.59 -4.87
C SER A 38 2.62 4.85 -6.37
N LYS A 39 3.45 5.70 -6.94
CA LYS A 39 3.35 6.00 -8.36
C LYS A 39 3.63 4.78 -9.22
N HIS A 40 4.60 3.97 -8.83
CA HIS A 40 4.90 2.75 -9.56
C HIS A 40 3.78 1.73 -9.44
N ILE A 41 3.18 1.60 -8.26
CA ILE A 41 2.06 0.69 -8.08
C ILE A 41 0.89 1.12 -8.98
N LEU A 42 0.60 2.43 -9.00
CA LEU A 42 -0.50 2.94 -9.82
C LEU A 42 -0.29 2.67 -11.30
N LYS A 43 0.97 2.63 -11.74
CA LYS A 43 1.26 2.30 -13.14
C LYS A 43 1.03 0.82 -13.44
N LYS A 44 1.05 -0.03 -12.43
CA LYS A 44 0.94 -1.48 -12.64
C LYS A 44 -0.49 -1.98 -12.52
N ILE A 45 -1.30 -1.37 -11.68
CA ILE A 45 -2.68 -1.82 -11.49
C ILE A 45 -3.58 -1.24 -12.56
N ASP A 46 -4.70 -1.90 -12.81
CA ASP A 46 -5.63 -1.43 -13.83
C ASP A 46 -6.80 -0.68 -13.17
N ASN A 47 -7.85 -0.44 -13.94
CA ASN A 47 -8.95 0.41 -13.48
C ASN A 47 -9.69 -0.12 -12.26
N ASN A 48 -9.64 -1.42 -12.05
CA ASN A 48 -10.31 -2.04 -10.91
C ASN A 48 -9.41 -2.19 -9.70
N GLY A 49 -8.12 -1.90 -9.86
CA GLY A 49 -7.19 -1.97 -8.75
C GLY A 49 -7.36 -0.79 -7.81
N LYS A 50 -6.78 -0.90 -6.63
CA LYS A 50 -6.86 0.15 -5.63
C LYS A 50 -5.56 0.23 -4.85
N LEU A 51 -5.17 1.44 -4.50
CA LEU A 51 -4.00 1.68 -3.68
C LEU A 51 -4.38 2.57 -2.51
N ILE A 52 -4.06 2.11 -1.31
CA ILE A 52 -4.30 2.87 -0.08
C ILE A 52 -2.93 3.15 0.53
N ALA A 53 -2.63 4.43 0.74
CA ALA A 53 -1.34 4.85 1.25
C ALA A 53 -1.49 5.55 2.59
N PHE A 54 -0.44 5.51 3.37
CA PHE A 54 -0.39 6.13 4.69
C PHE A 54 0.87 6.96 4.82
N ASP A 55 0.80 8.01 5.61
CA ASP A 55 1.99 8.70 6.04
C ASP A 55 1.66 9.52 7.29
N LYS A 56 2.61 9.55 8.22
CA LYS A 56 2.49 10.37 9.42
C LYS A 56 2.83 11.83 9.15
N ASP A 57 3.59 12.07 8.10
CA ASP A 57 4.07 13.40 7.76
C ASP A 57 2.99 14.14 6.97
N TYR A 58 2.57 15.27 7.52
CA TYR A 58 1.54 16.08 6.86
C TYR A 58 1.98 16.52 5.46
N ASP A 59 3.26 16.89 5.31
CA ASP A 59 3.76 17.35 4.01
C ASP A 59 3.70 16.24 2.95
N ALA A 60 3.98 15.00 3.37
CA ALA A 60 3.86 13.87 2.46
C ALA A 60 2.41 13.69 2.03
N CYS A 61 1.48 13.85 2.96
CA CYS A 61 0.06 13.73 2.63
C CYS A 61 -0.39 14.84 1.71
N MET A 62 0.15 16.03 1.87
CA MET A 62 -0.17 17.14 0.97
C MET A 62 0.32 16.84 -0.44
N ARG A 63 1.53 16.30 -0.57
CA ARG A 63 2.02 15.90 -1.89
C ARG A 63 1.15 14.81 -2.49
N ALA A 64 0.76 13.85 -1.66
CA ALA A 64 -0.08 12.74 -2.14
C ALA A 64 -1.44 13.21 -2.61
N SER A 65 -1.98 14.24 -1.97
CA SER A 65 -3.30 14.75 -2.34
C SER A 65 -3.33 15.36 -3.74
N LEU A 66 -2.16 15.61 -4.32
CA LEU A 66 -2.08 16.12 -5.69
C LEU A 66 -2.22 15.00 -6.73
N ILE A 67 -2.19 13.76 -6.32
CA ILE A 67 -2.40 12.64 -7.23
C ILE A 67 -3.88 12.52 -7.52
N ASP A 68 -4.25 12.82 -8.76
CA ASP A 68 -5.65 12.79 -9.20
C ASP A 68 -5.92 11.43 -9.84
N ASP A 69 -6.25 10.46 -9.00
CA ASP A 69 -6.47 9.09 -9.44
C ASP A 69 -7.50 8.45 -8.54
N GLU A 70 -8.61 8.00 -9.12
CA GLU A 70 -9.72 7.44 -8.35
C GLU A 70 -9.34 6.17 -7.60
N ARG A 71 -8.28 5.49 -8.02
CA ARG A 71 -7.84 4.26 -7.39
C ARG A 71 -7.00 4.51 -6.15
N PHE A 72 -6.60 5.76 -5.91
CA PHE A 72 -5.63 6.12 -4.88
C PHE A 72 -6.29 6.89 -3.75
N ASN A 73 -5.97 6.48 -2.50
CA ASN A 73 -6.37 7.21 -1.29
C ASN A 73 -5.18 7.33 -0.37
N ILE A 74 -5.03 8.50 0.23
CA ILE A 74 -3.97 8.77 1.21
C ILE A 74 -4.60 9.08 2.57
N TYR A 75 -4.02 8.51 3.61
CA TYR A 75 -4.45 8.75 4.98
C TYR A 75 -3.31 9.27 5.81
N HIS A 76 -3.56 10.35 6.54
CA HIS A 76 -2.59 10.96 7.44
C HIS A 76 -2.57 10.15 8.74
N ASP A 77 -1.87 9.04 8.72
CA ASP A 77 -1.86 8.10 9.83
C ASP A 77 -0.69 7.15 9.64
N THR A 78 -0.45 6.32 10.63
CA THR A 78 0.51 5.23 10.48
C THR A 78 -0.22 4.01 9.94
N TYR A 79 0.53 3.13 9.29
CA TYR A 79 -0.05 1.89 8.81
C TYR A 79 -0.48 0.97 9.96
N ALA A 80 -0.06 1.28 11.20
CA ALA A 80 -0.52 0.52 12.35
C ALA A 80 -2.03 0.62 12.53
N ASN A 81 -2.64 1.67 11.98
CA ASN A 81 -4.09 1.86 12.04
C ASN A 81 -4.80 1.33 10.79
N PHE A 82 -4.12 0.47 10.03
CA PHE A 82 -4.63 0.06 8.73
C PHE A 82 -5.96 -0.70 8.81
N GLU A 83 -6.19 -1.44 9.87
CA GLU A 83 -7.43 -2.21 9.98
C GLU A 83 -8.65 -1.30 9.98
N ASN A 84 -8.59 -0.21 10.73
CA ASN A 84 -9.69 0.75 10.74
C ASN A 84 -9.91 1.37 9.38
N ILE A 85 -8.82 1.72 8.71
CA ILE A 85 -8.90 2.32 7.38
C ILE A 85 -9.51 1.36 6.38
N LEU A 86 -9.13 0.08 6.47
CA LEU A 86 -9.67 -0.92 5.56
C LEU A 86 -11.16 -1.13 5.80
N GLN A 87 -11.60 -1.09 7.05
CA GLN A 87 -13.01 -1.19 7.35
C GLN A 87 -13.78 0.00 6.76
N LEU A 88 -13.22 1.19 6.87
CA LEU A 88 -13.85 2.37 6.29
C LEU A 88 -13.99 2.26 4.78
N ASN A 89 -13.04 1.59 4.14
CA ASN A 89 -13.06 1.39 2.70
C ASN A 89 -13.77 0.11 2.27
N ASN A 90 -14.33 -0.61 3.25
CA ASN A 90 -15.05 -1.85 2.99
C ASN A 90 -14.17 -2.89 2.30
N VAL A 91 -12.91 -2.96 2.71
CA VAL A 91 -11.91 -3.84 2.12
C VAL A 91 -11.72 -5.05 3.01
N LYS A 92 -11.80 -6.24 2.42
CA LYS A 92 -11.66 -7.49 3.16
C LYS A 92 -10.42 -8.28 2.79
N LYS A 93 -9.72 -7.87 1.75
CA LYS A 93 -8.54 -8.57 1.29
C LYS A 93 -7.55 -7.57 0.71
N ILE A 94 -6.29 -7.75 1.05
CA ILE A 94 -5.21 -6.96 0.49
C ILE A 94 -4.29 -7.90 -0.27
N ASN A 95 -3.97 -7.54 -1.49
CA ASN A 95 -3.12 -8.37 -2.33
C ASN A 95 -1.65 -8.16 -2.06
N GLY A 96 -1.29 -7.03 -1.48
CA GLY A 96 0.08 -6.80 -1.08
C GLY A 96 0.25 -5.50 -0.36
N ALA A 97 1.36 -5.38 0.36
CA ALA A 97 1.67 -4.19 1.14
C ALA A 97 3.17 -3.92 1.12
N LEU A 98 3.52 -2.66 0.99
CA LEU A 98 4.88 -2.18 1.17
C LEU A 98 4.95 -1.53 2.54
N LEU A 99 5.71 -2.14 3.44
CA LEU A 99 5.88 -1.63 4.79
C LEU A 99 7.36 -1.36 5.01
N ASP A 100 7.67 -0.72 6.12
CA ASP A 100 9.05 -0.36 6.41
C ASP A 100 10.01 -1.55 6.37
N LEU A 101 9.51 -2.73 6.71
CA LEU A 101 10.34 -3.93 6.78
C LEU A 101 10.41 -4.70 5.46
N GLY A 102 9.67 -4.29 4.45
CA GLY A 102 9.71 -4.97 3.17
C GLY A 102 8.33 -5.16 2.56
N ILE A 103 8.24 -6.18 1.71
CA ILE A 103 7.03 -6.47 0.96
C ILE A 103 6.31 -7.65 1.60
N SER A 104 5.00 -7.52 1.75
CA SER A 104 4.17 -8.59 2.29
C SER A 104 2.84 -8.62 1.58
N SER A 105 2.19 -9.76 1.64
CA SER A 105 0.79 -9.84 1.24
C SER A 105 -0.01 -10.29 2.44
N PHE A 106 -1.24 -9.86 2.49
CA PHE A 106 -2.11 -10.10 3.63
C PHE A 106 -3.43 -10.66 3.16
N GLN A 107 -3.99 -11.51 3.99
CA GLN A 107 -5.36 -11.95 3.81
C GLN A 107 -6.12 -11.62 5.09
N LEU A 108 -7.21 -10.90 4.95
CA LEU A 108 -8.01 -10.47 6.08
C LEU A 108 -9.05 -11.52 6.39
N ASN A 109 -9.21 -11.81 7.68
CA ASN A 109 -10.25 -12.70 8.14
C ASN A 109 -11.45 -11.88 8.57
N ASP A 110 -12.60 -12.24 8.05
CA ASP A 110 -13.84 -11.54 8.36
C ASP A 110 -14.57 -12.34 9.41
N ASN A 111 -14.27 -12.09 10.66
CA ASN A 111 -14.89 -12.84 11.75
C ASN A 111 -15.45 -11.89 12.80
N LYS A 112 -16.03 -12.48 13.84
CA LYS A 112 -16.77 -11.72 14.83
C LYS A 112 -15.92 -10.79 15.66
N ARG A 113 -14.63 -11.03 15.71
CA ARG A 113 -13.72 -10.20 16.50
C ARG A 113 -13.12 -9.08 15.68
N GLY A 114 -13.65 -8.88 14.49
CA GLY A 114 -13.15 -7.85 13.60
C GLY A 114 -12.26 -8.44 12.54
N ILE A 115 -11.39 -7.61 12.02
CA ILE A 115 -10.51 -8.00 10.94
C ILE A 115 -9.18 -8.44 11.51
N SER A 116 -8.77 -9.64 11.16
CA SER A 116 -7.41 -10.07 11.41
C SER A 116 -6.76 -10.36 10.07
N TYR A 117 -5.45 -10.48 10.08
CA TYR A 117 -4.72 -10.69 8.85
C TYR A 117 -3.67 -11.77 9.02
N GLN A 118 -3.29 -12.35 7.91
CA GLN A 118 -2.28 -13.37 7.85
C GLN A 118 -1.21 -12.94 6.88
N LEU A 119 0.02 -12.90 7.34
CA LEU A 119 1.14 -12.46 6.54
C LEU A 119 1.58 -13.60 5.63
N GLU A 120 1.80 -13.29 4.36
CA GLU A 120 2.24 -14.26 3.38
C GLU A 120 3.48 -13.74 2.67
N GLY A 121 4.11 -14.62 1.91
CA GLY A 121 5.22 -14.23 1.08
C GLY A 121 6.51 -13.99 1.81
N LYS A 122 6.61 -14.51 2.99
CA LYS A 122 7.86 -14.39 3.72
C LYS A 122 8.94 -15.29 3.13
#